data_b1f9d01e3141245666dc1cea31929949
#
_entry.id   b1f9d01e3141245666dc1cea31929949
#
_cell.length_a   1.000
_cell.length_b   1.000
_cell.length_c   1.000
_cell.angle_alpha   90.00
_cell.angle_beta   90.00
_cell.angle_gamma   90.00
#
_symmetry.space_group_name_H-M   'P 1'
#
loop_
_entity.id
_entity.type
_entity.pdbx_description
1 polymer ?
#
loop_
_entity_poly.entity_id
_entity_poly.type
_entity_poly.pdbx_seq_one_letter_code
_entity_poly.pdbx_strand_id
1 'polypeptide(L)'
;MHYLLTHLDDAARLTVVHLRLSLVPVLIGLAIALPLGMLVQRRQFARRVTTAVASVVFTIPXLALFVVLPMIIGTRILDEANVMVALTAYTAALLVRAVLEALDAVPAQISDAATAVGYPRLTRMMKVELPLAVPVLIAGLRVVVVTNIAMVSVGSVIGIGGLGSWFTQGYQTGKSDQILAGIIALFALAVAVDGLIVLGGRLVTPWAHAVRGGARRSVVAPVVGGAR
;
A
#
# COMPACT_ATOMS: atom_id res chain seq x y z
N MET A 1 28.06 0.66 -9.39
CA MET A 1 28.25 0.69 -7.91
C MET A 1 29.09 1.90 -7.44
N HIS A 2 30.13 2.24 -8.20
CA HIS A 2 30.99 3.37 -7.84
C HIS A 2 30.20 4.70 -7.65
N TYR A 3 29.27 4.99 -8.55
CA TYR A 3 28.43 6.19 -8.50
C TYR A 3 27.66 6.30 -7.16
N LEU A 4 27.02 5.21 -6.72
CA LEU A 4 26.27 5.19 -5.45
C LEU A 4 27.18 5.49 -4.26
N LEU A 5 28.37 4.88 -4.21
CA LEU A 5 29.32 5.03 -3.09
C LEU A 5 29.94 6.44 -3.03
N THR A 6 30.04 7.12 -4.18
CA THR A 6 30.61 8.47 -4.24
C THR A 6 29.56 9.59 -4.02
N HIS A 7 28.26 9.24 -4.01
CA HIS A 7 27.15 10.20 -3.88
C HIS A 7 26.19 9.82 -2.76
N LEU A 8 26.70 9.33 -1.62
CA LEU A 8 25.87 8.86 -0.49
C LEU A 8 25.00 9.97 0.11
N ASP A 9 25.51 11.19 0.21
CA ASP A 9 24.74 12.33 0.74
C ASP A 9 23.54 12.65 -0.17
N ASP A 10 23.76 12.63 -1.49
CA ASP A 10 22.69 12.83 -2.45
C ASP A 10 21.69 11.69 -2.41
N ALA A 11 22.17 10.44 -2.32
CA ALA A 11 21.32 9.26 -2.17
C ALA A 11 20.43 9.38 -0.93
N ALA A 12 21.00 9.79 0.21
CA ALA A 12 20.24 9.95 1.46
C ALA A 12 19.17 11.03 1.31
N ARG A 13 19.53 12.18 0.75
CA ARG A 13 18.58 13.29 0.51
C ARG A 13 17.44 12.86 -0.42
N LEU A 14 17.78 12.21 -1.53
CA LEU A 14 16.78 11.74 -2.51
C LEU A 14 15.89 10.63 -1.92
N THR A 15 16.44 9.79 -1.03
CA THR A 15 15.67 8.76 -0.33
C THR A 15 14.62 9.39 0.58
N VAL A 16 14.98 10.44 1.34
CA VAL A 16 14.02 11.14 2.22
C VAL A 16 12.90 11.76 1.39
N VAL A 17 13.24 12.43 0.29
CA VAL A 17 12.23 13.01 -0.63
C VAL A 17 11.34 11.89 -1.18
N HIS A 18 11.93 10.78 -1.62
CA HIS A 18 11.21 9.64 -2.19
C HIS A 18 10.23 9.03 -1.18
N LEU A 19 10.69 8.84 0.07
CA LEU A 19 9.85 8.33 1.16
C LEU A 19 8.68 9.26 1.45
N ARG A 20 8.95 10.57 1.53
CA ARG A 20 7.90 11.56 1.77
C ARG A 20 6.85 11.53 0.66
N LEU A 21 7.29 11.57 -0.60
CA LEU A 21 6.38 11.57 -1.76
C LEU A 21 5.59 10.26 -1.90
N SER A 22 6.13 9.13 -1.42
CA SER A 22 5.45 7.83 -1.52
C SER A 22 4.58 7.52 -0.29
N LEU A 23 5.07 7.80 0.93
CA LEU A 23 4.37 7.36 2.15
C LEU A 23 3.29 8.34 2.63
N VAL A 24 3.47 9.66 2.43
CA VAL A 24 2.43 10.62 2.81
C VAL A 24 1.11 10.35 2.07
N PRO A 25 1.12 10.16 0.73
CA PRO A 25 -0.10 9.74 0.03
C PRO A 25 -0.70 8.43 0.55
N VAL A 26 0.13 7.46 0.97
CA VAL A 26 -0.37 6.19 1.53
C VAL A 26 -1.10 6.44 2.84
N LEU A 27 -0.55 7.27 3.72
CA LEU A 27 -1.17 7.57 5.01
C LEU A 27 -2.52 8.31 4.82
N ILE A 28 -2.54 9.30 3.92
CA ILE A 28 -3.77 10.06 3.62
C ILE A 28 -4.79 9.13 2.93
N GLY A 29 -4.33 8.34 1.95
CA GLY A 29 -5.18 7.38 1.24
C GLY A 29 -5.80 6.35 2.17
N LEU A 30 -5.02 5.84 3.14
CA LEU A 30 -5.51 4.89 4.15
C LEU A 30 -6.54 5.56 5.08
N ALA A 31 -6.28 6.81 5.50
CA ALA A 31 -7.20 7.58 6.34
C ALA A 31 -8.55 7.83 5.64
N ILE A 32 -8.56 7.91 4.31
CA ILE A 32 -9.78 8.01 3.48
C ILE A 32 -10.41 6.64 3.25
N ALA A 33 -9.61 5.67 2.81
CA ALA A 33 -10.08 4.37 2.33
C ALA A 33 -10.66 3.50 3.47
N LEU A 34 -10.06 3.58 4.66
CA LEU A 34 -10.50 2.73 5.78
C LEU A 34 -11.92 3.06 6.22
N PRO A 35 -12.27 4.32 6.58
CA PRO A 35 -13.66 4.63 6.94
C PRO A 35 -14.62 4.46 5.76
N LEU A 36 -14.19 4.81 4.55
CA LEU A 36 -15.04 4.65 3.36
C LEU A 36 -15.40 3.18 3.13
N GLY A 37 -14.41 2.28 3.17
CA GLY A 37 -14.61 0.84 3.00
C GLY A 37 -15.53 0.27 4.08
N MET A 38 -15.32 0.64 5.35
CA MET A 38 -16.16 0.22 6.46
C MET A 38 -17.62 0.70 6.29
N LEU A 39 -17.81 1.90 5.75
CA LEU A 39 -19.13 2.50 5.56
C LEU A 39 -19.91 1.82 4.43
N VAL A 40 -19.23 1.51 3.31
CA VAL A 40 -19.88 0.96 2.10
C VAL A 40 -19.94 -0.56 2.07
N GLN A 41 -19.17 -1.27 2.91
CA GLN A 41 -19.02 -2.73 2.89
C GLN A 41 -20.36 -3.48 2.74
N ARG A 42 -21.37 -3.10 3.53
CA ARG A 42 -22.68 -3.79 3.60
C ARG A 42 -23.76 -3.10 2.76
N ARG A 43 -23.43 -2.06 2.00
CA ARG A 43 -24.35 -1.31 1.14
C ARG A 43 -24.04 -1.60 -0.33
N GLN A 44 -24.65 -2.60 -0.92
CA GLN A 44 -24.31 -3.08 -2.27
C GLN A 44 -24.18 -1.97 -3.32
N PHE A 45 -25.14 -1.05 -3.36
CA PHE A 45 -25.12 0.05 -4.33
C PHE A 45 -23.92 0.97 -4.09
N ALA A 46 -23.74 1.44 -2.85
CA ALA A 46 -22.61 2.32 -2.50
C ALA A 46 -21.26 1.63 -2.77
N ARG A 47 -21.17 0.35 -2.43
CA ARG A 47 -19.97 -0.46 -2.69
C ARG A 47 -19.66 -0.52 -4.19
N ARG A 48 -20.68 -0.81 -5.04
CA ARG A 48 -20.51 -0.86 -6.50
C ARG A 48 -20.04 0.49 -7.05
N VAL A 49 -20.67 1.58 -6.61
CA VAL A 49 -20.29 2.93 -7.04
C VAL A 49 -18.84 3.23 -6.62
N THR A 50 -18.50 2.98 -5.35
CA THR A 50 -17.16 3.24 -4.82
C THR A 50 -16.09 2.45 -5.60
N THR A 51 -16.33 1.16 -5.85
CA THR A 51 -15.36 0.33 -6.58
C THR A 51 -15.28 0.73 -8.06
N ALA A 52 -16.39 1.17 -8.66
CA ALA A 52 -16.39 1.68 -10.04
C ALA A 52 -15.59 2.99 -10.14
N VAL A 53 -15.79 3.92 -9.20
CA VAL A 53 -15.02 5.18 -9.15
C VAL A 53 -13.53 4.87 -8.95
N ALA A 54 -13.21 3.95 -8.04
CA ALA A 54 -11.83 3.53 -7.82
C ALA A 54 -11.18 2.96 -9.11
N SER A 55 -11.95 2.18 -9.89
CA SER A 55 -11.48 1.66 -11.18
C SER A 55 -11.18 2.79 -12.16
N VAL A 56 -12.10 3.76 -12.28
CA VAL A 56 -11.94 4.90 -13.19
C VAL A 56 -10.68 5.70 -12.82
N VAL A 57 -10.51 6.02 -11.53
CA VAL A 57 -9.33 6.76 -11.04
C VAL A 57 -8.05 6.02 -11.45
N PHE A 58 -8.00 4.71 -11.25
CA PHE A 58 -6.81 3.91 -11.52
C PHE A 58 -6.56 3.71 -13.03
N THR A 59 -7.55 3.94 -13.88
CA THR A 59 -7.41 3.85 -15.33
C THR A 59 -6.66 5.06 -15.91
N ILE A 60 -6.68 6.21 -15.26
CA ILE A 60 -5.99 7.43 -15.72
C ILE A 60 -4.47 7.19 -15.61
N PRO A 61 -3.69 7.38 -16.69
CA PRO A 61 -2.23 7.23 -16.57
C PRO A 61 -1.62 8.23 -15.58
N UNK A 62 -0.78 7.89 -14.75
CA UNK A 62 -0.22 8.59 -13.84
C UNK A 62 0.33 9.79 -14.19
N LEU A 63 1.22 9.55 -15.23
CA LEU A 63 1.93 10.74 -15.74
C LEU A 63 0.97 11.83 -16.26
N ALA A 64 -0.08 11.40 -16.93
CA ALA A 64 -1.11 12.33 -17.41
C ALA A 64 -1.75 13.11 -16.25
N LEU A 65 -2.03 12.42 -15.15
CA LEU A 65 -2.63 13.06 -13.98
C LEU A 65 -1.66 14.07 -13.34
N PHE A 66 -0.38 13.73 -13.24
CA PHE A 66 0.65 14.65 -12.70
C PHE A 66 0.72 15.95 -13.51
N VAL A 67 0.55 15.85 -14.85
CA VAL A 67 0.65 16.99 -15.75
C VAL A 67 -0.63 17.84 -15.78
N VAL A 68 -1.79 17.19 -15.62
CA VAL A 68 -3.09 17.88 -15.70
C VAL A 68 -3.47 18.52 -14.36
N LEU A 69 -3.06 17.93 -13.24
CA LEU A 69 -3.44 18.42 -11.90
C LEU A 69 -3.13 19.90 -11.66
N PRO A 70 -1.96 20.44 -12.05
CA PRO A 70 -1.71 21.89 -11.87
C PRO A 70 -2.80 22.77 -12.47
N MET A 71 -3.37 22.36 -13.61
CA MET A 71 -4.44 23.12 -14.29
C MET A 71 -5.76 23.05 -13.50
N ILE A 72 -5.98 21.95 -12.77
CA ILE A 72 -7.23 21.73 -12.00
C ILE A 72 -7.17 22.41 -10.63
N ILE A 73 -6.05 22.25 -9.92
CA ILE A 73 -5.92 22.73 -8.53
C ILE A 73 -5.19 24.07 -8.42
N GLY A 74 -4.72 24.64 -9.53
CA GLY A 74 -4.10 25.96 -9.56
C GLY A 74 -2.70 26.03 -8.97
N THR A 75 -1.95 24.91 -8.97
CA THR A 75 -0.58 24.86 -8.46
C THR A 75 0.42 25.15 -9.58
N ARG A 76 1.69 25.32 -9.21
CA ARG A 76 2.79 25.40 -10.22
C ARG A 76 3.04 24.00 -10.79
N ILE A 77 3.48 23.95 -12.06
CA ILE A 77 3.71 22.69 -12.78
C ILE A 77 4.69 21.77 -12.04
N LEU A 78 5.75 22.36 -11.45
CA LEU A 78 6.78 21.59 -10.72
C LEU A 78 6.54 21.53 -9.21
N ASP A 79 5.30 21.74 -8.76
CA ASP A 79 4.95 21.62 -7.34
C ASP A 79 4.78 20.15 -6.97
N GLU A 80 5.48 19.73 -5.92
CA GLU A 80 5.38 18.36 -5.37
C GLU A 80 3.94 17.99 -4.98
N ALA A 81 3.11 18.99 -4.65
CA ALA A 81 1.70 18.79 -4.32
C ALA A 81 0.95 18.04 -5.42
N ASN A 82 1.31 18.26 -6.69
CA ASN A 82 0.65 17.60 -7.82
C ASN A 82 0.85 16.08 -7.75
N VAL A 83 2.09 15.64 -7.53
CA VAL A 83 2.42 14.23 -7.38
C VAL A 83 1.75 13.66 -6.12
N MET A 84 1.79 14.39 -5.00
CA MET A 84 1.20 13.94 -3.75
C MET A 84 -0.32 13.78 -3.84
N VAL A 85 -1.02 14.73 -4.46
CA VAL A 85 -2.49 14.66 -4.65
C VAL A 85 -2.85 13.50 -5.58
N ALA A 86 -2.14 13.37 -6.70
CA ALA A 86 -2.37 12.26 -7.64
C ALA A 86 -2.16 10.90 -6.97
N LEU A 87 -1.03 10.74 -6.27
CA LEU A 87 -0.72 9.48 -5.58
C LEU A 87 -1.71 9.22 -4.44
N THR A 88 -2.22 10.26 -3.77
CA THR A 88 -3.27 10.10 -2.75
C THR A 88 -4.55 9.54 -3.37
N ALA A 89 -4.95 10.06 -4.53
CA ALA A 89 -6.14 9.56 -5.24
C ALA A 89 -5.96 8.09 -5.65
N TYR A 90 -4.80 7.75 -6.22
CA TYR A 90 -4.48 6.36 -6.59
C TYR A 90 -4.46 5.45 -5.37
N THR A 91 -3.79 5.89 -4.31
CA THR A 91 -3.67 5.13 -3.07
C THR A 91 -5.05 4.87 -2.45
N ALA A 92 -5.89 5.91 -2.38
CA ALA A 92 -7.25 5.75 -1.84
C ALA A 92 -8.06 4.77 -2.69
N ALA A 93 -7.95 4.83 -4.02
CA ALA A 93 -8.64 3.92 -4.94
C ALA A 93 -8.19 2.45 -4.74
N LEU A 94 -6.89 2.21 -4.59
CA LEU A 94 -6.37 0.87 -4.34
C LEU A 94 -6.72 0.38 -2.93
N LEU A 95 -6.54 1.24 -1.93
CA LEU A 95 -6.76 0.85 -0.54
C LEU A 95 -8.23 0.61 -0.21
N VAL A 96 -9.18 1.33 -0.83
CA VAL A 96 -10.60 1.05 -0.58
C VAL A 96 -10.95 -0.39 -1.01
N ARG A 97 -10.37 -0.87 -2.10
CA ARG A 97 -10.54 -2.26 -2.53
C ARG A 97 -9.90 -3.23 -1.53
N ALA A 98 -8.66 -2.94 -1.11
CA ALA A 98 -7.95 -3.76 -0.13
C ALA A 98 -8.71 -3.83 1.21
N VAL A 99 -9.31 -2.71 1.65
CA VAL A 99 -10.15 -2.67 2.87
C VAL A 99 -11.38 -3.56 2.69
N LEU A 100 -12.07 -3.45 1.56
CA LEU A 100 -13.26 -4.28 1.29
C LEU A 100 -12.91 -5.77 1.26
N GLU A 101 -11.81 -6.13 0.57
CA GLU A 101 -11.31 -7.52 0.51
C GLU A 101 -10.94 -8.04 1.90
N ALA A 102 -10.29 -7.21 2.71
CA ALA A 102 -9.89 -7.57 4.08
C ALA A 102 -11.12 -7.80 4.97
N LEU A 103 -12.14 -6.94 4.86
CA LEU A 103 -13.38 -7.10 5.63
C LEU A 103 -14.19 -8.32 5.15
N ASP A 104 -14.19 -8.60 3.85
CA ASP A 104 -14.87 -9.79 3.28
C ASP A 104 -14.18 -11.09 3.68
N ALA A 105 -12.88 -11.04 4.02
CA ALA A 105 -12.13 -12.22 4.46
C ALA A 105 -12.52 -12.67 5.88
N VAL A 106 -13.23 -11.83 6.65
CA VAL A 106 -13.73 -12.19 7.99
C VAL A 106 -14.89 -13.16 7.84
N PRO A 107 -14.81 -14.38 8.45
CA PRO A 107 -15.91 -15.35 8.33
C PRO A 107 -17.24 -14.80 8.87
N ALA A 108 -18.31 -14.98 8.10
CA ALA A 108 -19.65 -14.49 8.44
C ALA A 108 -20.10 -15.01 9.82
N GLN A 109 -19.77 -16.27 10.14
CA GLN A 109 -20.13 -16.90 11.42
C GLN A 109 -19.63 -16.10 12.62
N ILE A 110 -18.45 -15.45 12.52
CA ILE A 110 -17.89 -14.64 13.61
C ILE A 110 -18.70 -13.34 13.76
N SER A 111 -19.08 -12.71 12.64
CA SER A 111 -19.93 -11.50 12.66
C SER A 111 -21.33 -11.82 13.22
N ASP A 112 -21.87 -12.98 12.86
CA ASP A 112 -23.19 -13.43 13.33
C ASP A 112 -23.17 -13.75 14.82
N ALA A 113 -22.12 -14.44 15.30
CA ALA A 113 -21.93 -14.73 16.72
C ALA A 113 -21.81 -13.43 17.54
N ALA A 114 -21.03 -12.46 17.05
CA ALA A 114 -20.90 -11.15 17.71
C ALA A 114 -22.25 -10.42 17.79
N THR A 115 -23.07 -10.55 16.74
CA THR A 115 -24.42 -9.97 16.75
C THR A 115 -25.32 -10.66 17.78
N ALA A 116 -25.25 -12.00 17.84
CA ALA A 116 -26.05 -12.79 18.77
C ALA A 116 -25.78 -12.46 20.24
N VAL A 117 -24.52 -12.12 20.58
CA VAL A 117 -24.17 -11.69 21.97
C VAL A 117 -24.40 -10.18 22.18
N GLY A 118 -25.04 -9.49 21.23
CA GLY A 118 -25.52 -8.12 21.44
C GLY A 118 -24.57 -6.99 21.00
N TYR A 119 -23.50 -7.27 20.26
CA TYR A 119 -22.64 -6.20 19.77
C TYR A 119 -23.38 -5.31 18.76
N PRO A 120 -23.52 -3.99 19.02
CA PRO A 120 -24.05 -3.07 18.00
C PRO A 120 -23.07 -2.98 16.83
N ARG A 121 -23.58 -2.57 15.67
CA ARG A 121 -22.86 -2.60 14.38
C ARG A 121 -21.45 -1.98 14.44
N LEU A 122 -21.35 -0.79 15.01
CA LEU A 122 -20.06 -0.08 15.07
C LEU A 122 -19.06 -0.79 15.99
N THR A 123 -19.54 -1.25 17.16
CA THR A 123 -18.69 -1.99 18.12
C THR A 123 -18.21 -3.30 17.50
N ARG A 124 -19.11 -4.03 16.82
CA ARG A 124 -18.75 -5.26 16.10
C ARG A 124 -17.69 -4.99 15.04
N MET A 125 -17.87 -3.92 14.22
CA MET A 125 -16.92 -3.52 13.19
C MET A 125 -15.54 -3.23 13.79
N MET A 126 -15.49 -2.40 14.86
CA MET A 126 -14.22 -1.95 15.44
C MET A 126 -13.53 -3.00 16.31
N LYS A 127 -14.31 -3.82 17.05
CA LYS A 127 -13.74 -4.76 18.05
C LYS A 127 -13.61 -6.20 17.52
N VAL A 128 -14.30 -6.55 16.44
CA VAL A 128 -14.32 -7.93 15.93
C VAL A 128 -13.85 -7.97 14.47
N GLU A 129 -14.58 -7.31 13.57
CA GLU A 129 -14.33 -7.44 12.13
C GLU A 129 -12.99 -6.81 11.73
N LEU A 130 -12.74 -5.57 12.14
CA LEU A 130 -11.51 -4.86 11.76
C LEU A 130 -10.24 -5.54 12.30
N PRO A 131 -10.12 -5.92 13.59
CA PRO A 131 -8.93 -6.65 14.04
C PRO A 131 -8.67 -7.95 13.27
N LEU A 132 -9.71 -8.69 12.91
CA LEU A 132 -9.58 -9.92 12.12
C LEU A 132 -9.22 -9.63 10.66
N ALA A 133 -9.61 -8.47 10.12
CA ALA A 133 -9.30 -8.05 8.75
C ALA A 133 -7.86 -7.52 8.62
N VAL A 134 -7.25 -7.03 9.71
CA VAL A 134 -5.92 -6.37 9.69
C VAL A 134 -4.85 -7.19 8.98
N PRO A 135 -4.69 -8.51 9.19
CA PRO A 135 -3.64 -9.26 8.46
C PRO A 135 -3.78 -9.20 6.93
N VAL A 136 -5.02 -9.26 6.43
CA VAL A 136 -5.30 -9.17 4.98
C VAL A 136 -5.08 -7.72 4.51
N LEU A 137 -5.52 -6.74 5.31
CA LEU A 137 -5.31 -5.33 5.01
C LEU A 137 -3.82 -4.98 4.92
N ILE A 138 -2.98 -5.52 5.80
CA ILE A 138 -1.53 -5.33 5.76
C ILE A 138 -0.96 -5.89 4.44
N ALA A 139 -1.44 -7.05 4.00
CA ALA A 139 -1.00 -7.63 2.73
C ALA A 139 -1.33 -6.70 1.56
N GLY A 140 -2.55 -6.13 1.53
CA GLY A 140 -2.94 -5.14 0.53
C GLY A 140 -2.12 -3.85 0.63
N LEU A 141 -1.91 -3.36 1.86
CA LEU A 141 -1.12 -2.14 2.11
C LEU A 141 0.31 -2.27 1.57
N ARG A 142 0.94 -3.43 1.72
CA ARG A 142 2.29 -3.70 1.19
C ARG A 142 2.34 -3.48 -0.33
N VAL A 143 1.37 -4.03 -1.04
CA VAL A 143 1.27 -3.88 -2.50
C VAL A 143 1.14 -2.40 -2.87
N VAL A 144 0.28 -1.66 -2.18
CA VAL A 144 0.03 -0.24 -2.44
C VAL A 144 1.28 0.60 -2.16
N VAL A 145 1.98 0.33 -1.05
CA VAL A 145 3.20 1.08 -0.69
C VAL A 145 4.30 0.86 -1.75
N VAL A 146 4.55 -0.39 -2.14
CA VAL A 146 5.57 -0.69 -3.16
C VAL A 146 5.18 -0.06 -4.51
N THR A 147 3.89 -0.08 -4.85
CA THR A 147 3.37 0.59 -6.06
C THR A 147 3.62 2.10 -6.00
N ASN A 148 3.36 2.75 -4.85
CA ASN A 148 3.61 4.18 -4.69
C ASN A 148 5.10 4.52 -4.81
N ILE A 149 5.98 3.71 -4.19
CA ILE A 149 7.43 3.88 -4.33
C ILE A 149 7.81 3.84 -5.82
N ALA A 150 7.30 2.89 -6.57
CA ALA A 150 7.55 2.82 -8.02
C ALA A 150 6.99 4.04 -8.77
N MET A 151 5.77 4.48 -8.41
CA MET A 151 5.09 5.61 -9.08
C MET A 151 5.79 6.95 -8.86
N VAL A 152 6.42 7.19 -7.71
CA VAL A 152 7.22 8.41 -7.46
C VAL A 152 8.35 8.53 -8.49
N SER A 153 8.92 7.39 -8.94
CA SER A 153 9.97 7.42 -9.97
C SER A 153 9.44 7.97 -11.31
N VAL A 154 8.16 7.77 -11.61
CA VAL A 154 7.52 8.32 -12.82
C VAL A 154 7.46 9.85 -12.73
N GLY A 155 7.27 10.39 -11.53
CA GLY A 155 7.30 11.85 -11.28
C GLY A 155 8.63 12.49 -11.66
N SER A 156 9.74 11.74 -11.63
CA SER A 156 11.03 12.28 -12.02
C SER A 156 11.11 12.69 -13.50
N VAL A 157 10.24 12.14 -14.35
CA VAL A 157 10.14 12.50 -15.77
C VAL A 157 9.71 13.97 -15.92
N ILE A 158 8.87 14.46 -14.99
CA ILE A 158 8.42 15.85 -14.97
C ILE A 158 9.21 16.70 -13.96
N GLY A 159 10.35 16.21 -13.50
CA GLY A 159 11.24 16.94 -12.59
C GLY A 159 10.89 16.82 -11.11
N ILE A 160 9.90 16.00 -10.74
CA ILE A 160 9.46 15.80 -9.35
C ILE A 160 9.65 14.33 -8.98
N GLY A 161 10.76 14.02 -8.33
CA GLY A 161 10.98 12.64 -7.93
C GLY A 161 12.24 12.53 -7.07
N GLY A 162 12.24 11.59 -6.16
CA GLY A 162 13.42 11.31 -5.34
C GLY A 162 14.47 10.53 -6.13
N LEU A 163 14.70 9.28 -5.75
CA LEU A 163 15.71 8.41 -6.39
C LEU A 163 15.50 8.24 -7.90
N GLY A 164 14.25 8.41 -8.40
CA GLY A 164 13.95 8.38 -9.83
C GLY A 164 14.70 9.43 -10.64
N SER A 165 15.11 10.54 -10.03
CA SER A 165 15.87 11.58 -10.73
C SER A 165 17.22 11.05 -11.27
N TRP A 166 17.80 10.04 -10.60
CA TRP A 166 19.03 9.41 -11.10
C TRP A 166 18.80 8.65 -12.42
N PHE A 167 17.58 8.10 -12.64
CA PHE A 167 17.23 7.44 -13.92
C PHE A 167 17.18 8.47 -15.05
N THR A 168 16.41 9.55 -14.84
CA THR A 168 16.19 10.57 -15.87
C THR A 168 17.49 11.30 -16.20
N GLN A 169 18.26 11.72 -15.20
CA GLN A 169 19.54 12.40 -15.39
C GLN A 169 20.56 11.46 -16.07
N GLY A 170 20.67 10.22 -15.58
CA GLY A 170 21.59 9.22 -16.15
C GLY A 170 21.26 8.94 -17.61
N TYR A 171 19.98 8.86 -17.95
CA TYR A 171 19.52 8.66 -19.32
C TYR A 171 19.87 9.85 -20.20
N GLN A 172 19.59 11.08 -19.73
CA GLN A 172 19.85 12.31 -20.48
C GLN A 172 21.34 12.56 -20.71
N THR A 173 22.20 12.13 -19.77
CA THR A 173 23.66 12.34 -19.84
C THR A 173 24.43 11.12 -20.34
N GLY A 174 23.75 10.03 -20.66
CA GLY A 174 24.37 8.79 -21.14
C GLY A 174 25.20 8.05 -20.07
N LYS A 175 24.89 8.27 -18.78
CA LYS A 175 25.66 7.69 -17.66
C LYS A 175 24.97 6.44 -17.11
N SER A 176 25.34 5.28 -17.65
CA SER A 176 24.77 3.98 -17.24
C SER A 176 24.96 3.70 -15.75
N ASP A 177 26.11 4.09 -15.17
CA ASP A 177 26.42 3.89 -13.75
C ASP A 177 25.42 4.61 -12.84
N GLN A 178 24.97 5.82 -13.24
CA GLN A 178 24.00 6.60 -12.50
C GLN A 178 22.61 5.94 -12.57
N ILE A 179 22.23 5.44 -13.75
CA ILE A 179 20.96 4.71 -13.93
C ILE A 179 20.95 3.46 -13.02
N LEU A 180 22.02 2.65 -13.08
CA LEU A 180 22.12 1.43 -12.27
C LEU A 180 22.10 1.75 -10.77
N ALA A 181 22.78 2.81 -10.34
CA ALA A 181 22.78 3.28 -8.95
C ALA A 181 21.35 3.61 -8.49
N GLY A 182 20.58 4.31 -9.32
CA GLY A 182 19.18 4.66 -9.04
C GLY A 182 18.30 3.42 -8.90
N ILE A 183 18.44 2.46 -9.83
CA ILE A 183 17.67 1.20 -9.81
C ILE A 183 17.96 0.43 -8.51
N ILE A 184 19.24 0.28 -8.16
CA ILE A 184 19.64 -0.47 -6.96
C ILE A 184 19.13 0.23 -5.69
N ALA A 185 19.29 1.55 -5.61
CA ALA A 185 18.83 2.34 -4.47
C ALA A 185 17.31 2.25 -4.31
N LEU A 186 16.57 2.35 -5.42
CA LEU A 186 15.12 2.27 -5.40
C LEU A 186 14.65 0.86 -4.99
N PHE A 187 15.28 -0.17 -5.55
CA PHE A 187 14.95 -1.56 -5.19
C PHE A 187 15.21 -1.82 -3.70
N ALA A 188 16.38 -1.38 -3.21
CA ALA A 188 16.74 -1.52 -1.79
C ALA A 188 15.74 -0.79 -0.90
N LEU A 189 15.32 0.42 -1.29
CA LEU A 189 14.31 1.20 -0.56
C LEU A 189 12.97 0.44 -0.50
N ALA A 190 12.51 -0.08 -1.65
CA ALA A 190 11.23 -0.80 -1.72
C ALA A 190 11.26 -2.05 -0.82
N VAL A 191 12.34 -2.84 -0.89
CA VAL A 191 12.53 -4.04 -0.06
C VAL A 191 12.59 -3.68 1.42
N ALA A 192 13.32 -2.61 1.77
CA ALA A 192 13.45 -2.17 3.16
C ALA A 192 12.09 -1.74 3.74
N VAL A 193 11.33 -0.93 2.99
CA VAL A 193 10.01 -0.45 3.43
C VAL A 193 9.03 -1.63 3.53
N ASP A 194 9.02 -2.53 2.54
CA ASP A 194 8.17 -3.73 2.57
C ASP A 194 8.49 -4.59 3.80
N GLY A 195 9.78 -4.81 4.06
CA GLY A 195 10.25 -5.55 5.24
C GLY A 195 9.79 -4.90 6.55
N LEU A 196 9.86 -3.57 6.65
CA LEU A 196 9.40 -2.83 7.83
C LEU A 196 7.89 -3.01 8.03
N ILE A 197 7.09 -2.99 6.94
CA ILE A 197 5.64 -3.23 7.04
C ILE A 197 5.37 -4.66 7.51
N VAL A 198 6.11 -5.65 7.00
CA VAL A 198 5.98 -7.06 7.44
C VAL A 198 6.29 -7.18 8.94
N LEU A 199 7.39 -6.57 9.40
CA LEU A 199 7.78 -6.60 10.80
C LEU A 199 6.73 -5.90 11.68
N GLY A 200 6.30 -4.71 11.28
CA GLY A 200 5.22 -3.99 11.99
C GLY A 200 3.93 -4.78 12.02
N GLY A 201 3.59 -5.40 10.89
CA GLY A 201 2.42 -6.28 10.79
C GLY A 201 2.45 -7.43 11.78
N ARG A 202 3.61 -8.09 11.92
CA ARG A 202 3.79 -9.20 12.88
C ARG A 202 3.58 -8.74 14.32
N LEU A 203 4.03 -7.53 14.64
CA LEU A 203 3.87 -6.96 15.98
C LEU A 203 2.41 -6.59 16.28
N VAL A 204 1.68 -6.11 15.28
CA VAL A 204 0.28 -5.66 15.43
C VAL A 204 -0.71 -6.84 15.37
N THR A 205 -0.33 -7.98 14.74
CA THR A 205 -1.24 -9.13 14.58
C THR A 205 -0.64 -10.44 15.14
N PRO A 206 -0.33 -10.51 16.43
CA PRO A 206 0.27 -11.73 17.01
C PRO A 206 -0.68 -12.95 16.92
N TRP A 207 -2.00 -12.73 16.97
CA TRP A 207 -3.01 -13.79 16.86
C TRP A 207 -2.99 -14.50 15.50
N ALA A 208 -2.64 -13.80 14.44
CA ALA A 208 -2.64 -14.35 13.07
C ALA A 208 -1.57 -15.43 12.87
N HIS A 209 -0.53 -15.43 13.69
CA HIS A 209 0.57 -16.41 13.61
C HIS A 209 0.31 -17.65 14.47
N ALA A 210 -0.44 -17.50 15.56
CA ALA A 210 -0.78 -18.62 16.46
C ALA A 210 -1.60 -19.69 15.73
N VAL A 211 -2.53 -19.29 14.87
CA VAL A 211 -3.40 -20.19 14.11
C VAL A 211 -2.61 -21.02 13.09
N ARG A 212 -1.60 -20.44 12.43
CA ARG A 212 -0.77 -21.15 11.45
C ARG A 212 0.14 -22.21 12.09
N GLY A 213 0.59 -21.97 13.32
CA GLY A 213 1.41 -22.92 14.07
C GLY A 213 0.61 -24.15 14.54
N GLY A 214 -0.66 -23.96 14.88
CA GLY A 214 -1.56 -25.05 15.31
C GLY A 214 -1.95 -25.98 14.15
N ALA A 215 -2.23 -25.42 13.00
CA ALA A 215 -2.65 -26.20 11.82
C ALA A 215 -1.54 -27.14 11.29
N ARG A 216 -0.27 -26.75 11.41
CA ARG A 216 0.86 -27.60 11.01
C ARG A 216 1.08 -28.78 11.96
N ARG A 217 0.70 -28.68 13.24
CA ARG A 217 0.88 -29.76 14.22
C ARG A 217 -0.17 -30.85 14.09
N SER A 218 -1.38 -30.54 13.58
CA SER A 218 -2.48 -31.53 13.45
C SER A 218 -2.31 -32.46 12.23
N VAL A 219 -1.48 -32.09 11.25
CA VAL A 219 -1.28 -32.91 10.03
C VAL A 219 -0.23 -34.02 10.23
N VAL A 220 0.52 -34.01 11.32
CA VAL A 220 1.65 -34.93 11.56
C VAL A 220 1.32 -35.98 12.63
N ALA A 221 0.06 -36.21 13.00
CA ALA A 221 -0.31 -37.34 13.84
C ALA A 221 -0.30 -38.63 12.98
N PRO A 222 0.60 -39.57 13.19
CA PRO A 222 0.57 -40.83 12.44
C PRO A 222 -0.67 -41.60 12.84
N VAL A 223 -1.46 -42.00 11.85
CA VAL A 223 -2.52 -43.00 12.04
C VAL A 223 -1.81 -44.34 12.36
N VAL A 224 -1.60 -44.61 13.63
CA VAL A 224 -1.15 -45.92 14.07
C VAL A 224 -2.35 -46.85 13.87
N GLY A 225 -2.32 -47.57 12.75
CA GLY A 225 -3.34 -48.56 12.42
C GLY A 225 -3.33 -49.68 13.46
N GLY A 226 -4.43 -49.80 14.15
CA GLY A 226 -4.69 -50.99 14.95
C GLY A 226 -5.10 -52.14 14.02
N ALA A 227 -4.15 -53.03 13.75
CA ALA A 227 -4.52 -54.34 13.18
C ALA A 227 -4.81 -55.30 14.34
N ARG A 228 -6.06 -55.76 14.45
CA ARG A 228 -6.43 -57.09 14.97
C ARG A 228 -7.90 -57.32 14.66
#